data_d89459041f3da11161010275802eaf01
#
_entry.id   d89459041f3da11161010275802eaf01
#
_cell.length_a   1.000
_cell.length_b   1.000
_cell.length_c   1.000
_cell.angle_alpha   90.00
_cell.angle_beta   90.00
_cell.angle_gamma   90.00
#
_symmetry.space_group_name_H-M   'P 1'
#
loop_
_entity.id
_entity.type
_entity.pdbx_description
1 polymer ?
#
loop_
_entity_poly.entity_id
_entity_poly.type
_entity_poly.pdbx_seq_one_letter_code
_entity_poly.pdbx_strand_id
1 'polypeptide(L)'
;MSYRKVFLFVSIIFSAIAVVNNLFFQGDTLVMMLILGFSALGWYDLTQKKNAVLREFPVVGHMRYILLEIAPMLHDYFVQSNTEGRPFSKNTIKHVYARSENKPGYHPLGTERDFYKEGVEWVGHSMFGKGKFQDEPRVTVGGPDCAQPYSASILNISAMSFGALSKTAIQSLNKGAALGGFAHNTGEGGLSPYHLEGGDVIMQVGTANFGFRTAEGKLDEDEFRKKSWLDAVKMIEIKLSQGAKPGHGGVLPAAKNTPEIAKIRMVEPHTDVLSPPFNPSFPSEEKLVEFISKLRLLSGGKPIGIKLCIGQPSEFESLLDQFIKQDIYPDFITVDAAEGGTGAAPLDYSNHIGMRGDDALKFVNQSLIKKNIRERIKVIYAGKVLSGFAMFKAFCYGADLCNAARGFMLSLGCIQSLKCHTDHCPTGVATQNPELAKGIVPSFKSYRVRNFHDNTVEDFIDIAETAGVTSFAKFDQCLISVAEPT
;
A
#
# COMPACT_ATOMS: atom_id res chain seq x y z
N MET A 1 45.52 18.52 18.82
CA MET A 1 45.76 17.08 18.72
C MET A 1 44.51 16.44 18.13
N SER A 2 44.62 15.51 17.14
CA SER A 2 43.41 14.88 16.59
C SER A 2 42.75 13.96 17.61
N TYR A 3 41.44 13.76 17.57
CA TYR A 3 40.69 12.89 18.48
C TYR A 3 41.30 11.46 18.50
N ARG A 4 41.72 10.94 17.35
CA ARG A 4 42.43 9.65 17.24
C ARG A 4 43.67 9.55 18.13
N LYS A 5 44.53 10.61 18.14
CA LYS A 5 45.73 10.62 18.96
C LYS A 5 45.40 10.71 20.46
N VAL A 6 44.35 11.51 20.79
CA VAL A 6 43.87 11.58 22.18
C VAL A 6 43.36 10.22 22.63
N PHE A 7 42.52 9.58 21.82
CA PHE A 7 41.97 8.26 22.14
C PHE A 7 43.09 7.22 22.34
N LEU A 8 44.07 7.16 21.44
CA LEU A 8 45.21 6.25 21.57
C LEU A 8 45.94 6.41 22.91
N PHE A 9 46.24 7.63 23.27
CA PHE A 9 46.96 7.92 24.51
C PHE A 9 46.10 7.60 25.75
N VAL A 10 44.88 8.03 25.77
CA VAL A 10 43.95 7.84 26.89
C VAL A 10 43.62 6.35 27.07
N SER A 11 43.31 5.62 26.00
CA SER A 11 42.96 4.20 26.10
C SER A 11 44.08 3.33 26.65
N ILE A 12 45.33 3.62 26.28
CA ILE A 12 46.50 2.91 26.83
C ILE A 12 46.64 3.18 28.33
N ILE A 13 46.56 4.47 28.72
CA ILE A 13 46.75 4.85 30.14
C ILE A 13 45.63 4.27 31.00
N PHE A 14 44.34 4.44 30.60
CA PHE A 14 43.21 3.94 31.40
C PHE A 14 43.19 2.41 31.47
N SER A 15 43.55 1.70 30.39
CA SER A 15 43.66 0.24 30.42
C SER A 15 44.76 -0.20 31.36
N ALA A 16 45.92 0.44 31.33
CA ALA A 16 47.03 0.11 32.24
C ALA A 16 46.66 0.37 33.71
N ILE A 17 46.05 1.53 34.01
CA ILE A 17 45.58 1.86 35.36
C ILE A 17 44.54 0.85 35.83
N ALA A 18 43.56 0.46 35.00
CA ALA A 18 42.50 -0.45 35.36
C ALA A 18 43.05 -1.86 35.69
N VAL A 19 44.02 -2.34 34.91
CA VAL A 19 44.69 -3.64 35.16
C VAL A 19 45.50 -3.58 36.45
N VAL A 20 46.33 -2.55 36.68
CA VAL A 20 47.15 -2.39 37.88
C VAL A 20 46.25 -2.28 39.13
N ASN A 21 45.19 -1.47 39.07
CA ASN A 21 44.25 -1.33 40.18
C ASN A 21 43.55 -2.65 40.53
N ASN A 22 43.13 -3.43 39.54
CA ASN A 22 42.54 -4.74 39.80
C ASN A 22 43.54 -5.75 40.40
N LEU A 23 44.75 -5.81 39.87
CA LEU A 23 45.76 -6.77 40.31
C LEU A 23 46.37 -6.47 41.69
N PHE A 24 46.57 -5.18 42.02
CA PHE A 24 47.32 -4.80 43.22
C PHE A 24 46.47 -4.14 44.31
N PHE A 25 45.31 -3.61 43.99
CA PHE A 25 44.44 -2.84 44.91
C PHE A 25 43.02 -3.41 45.04
N GLN A 26 42.78 -4.64 44.58
CA GLN A 26 41.46 -5.29 44.62
C GLN A 26 40.37 -4.43 43.98
N GLY A 27 40.71 -3.74 42.89
CA GLY A 27 39.74 -2.91 42.13
C GLY A 27 38.61 -3.74 41.56
N ASP A 28 37.52 -3.04 41.22
CA ASP A 28 36.31 -3.66 40.64
C ASP A 28 36.61 -4.29 39.26
N THR A 29 36.49 -5.59 39.18
CA THR A 29 36.72 -6.38 37.97
C THR A 29 35.76 -6.00 36.83
N LEU A 30 34.52 -5.61 37.16
CA LEU A 30 33.54 -5.18 36.18
C LEU A 30 33.98 -3.88 35.51
N VAL A 31 34.44 -2.90 36.29
CA VAL A 31 34.97 -1.62 35.79
C VAL A 31 36.16 -1.83 34.89
N MET A 32 37.10 -2.72 35.31
CA MET A 32 38.23 -3.09 34.46
C MET A 32 37.78 -3.70 33.12
N MET A 33 36.87 -4.65 33.14
CA MET A 33 36.34 -5.26 31.91
C MET A 33 35.64 -4.23 30.99
N LEU A 34 34.89 -3.28 31.53
CA LEU A 34 34.29 -2.22 30.74
C LEU A 34 35.33 -1.32 30.06
N ILE A 35 36.37 -0.90 30.81
CA ILE A 35 37.45 -0.05 30.26
C ILE A 35 38.18 -0.80 29.15
N LEU A 36 38.51 -2.06 29.35
CA LEU A 36 39.19 -2.90 28.35
C LEU A 36 38.27 -3.14 27.12
N GLY A 37 37.00 -3.37 27.33
CA GLY A 37 36.00 -3.53 26.25
C GLY A 37 35.88 -2.28 25.38
N PHE A 38 35.75 -1.10 25.99
CA PHE A 38 35.72 0.18 25.26
C PHE A 38 37.01 0.48 24.53
N SER A 39 38.16 0.14 25.17
CA SER A 39 39.47 0.29 24.54
C SER A 39 39.62 -0.62 23.33
N ALA A 40 39.24 -1.91 23.45
CA ALA A 40 39.28 -2.87 22.36
C ALA A 40 38.36 -2.45 21.18
N LEU A 41 37.14 -1.97 21.47
CA LEU A 41 36.23 -1.43 20.46
C LEU A 41 36.85 -0.25 19.72
N GLY A 42 37.43 0.69 20.44
CA GLY A 42 38.08 1.85 19.83
C GLY A 42 39.33 1.52 19.03
N TRP A 43 40.13 0.51 19.44
CA TRP A 43 41.24 0.00 18.64
C TRP A 43 40.74 -0.67 17.35
N TYR A 44 39.67 -1.45 17.42
CA TYR A 44 39.03 -1.98 16.24
C TYR A 44 38.56 -0.83 15.30
N ASP A 45 37.91 0.19 15.83
CA ASP A 45 37.47 1.36 15.06
C ASP A 45 38.61 2.06 14.33
N LEU A 46 39.76 2.22 14.98
CA LEU A 46 40.96 2.84 14.39
C LEU A 46 41.54 1.99 13.24
N THR A 47 41.51 0.66 13.33
CA THR A 47 42.15 -0.24 12.37
C THR A 47 41.26 -0.59 11.19
N GLN A 48 39.91 -0.58 11.35
CA GLN A 48 38.99 -0.86 10.30
C GLN A 48 39.04 0.22 9.18
N LYS A 49 38.68 -0.17 7.93
CA LYS A 49 38.78 0.69 6.74
C LYS A 49 37.42 1.09 6.16
N LYS A 50 36.34 0.47 6.63
CA LYS A 50 34.99 0.61 6.06
C LYS A 50 34.30 1.91 6.43
N ASN A 51 34.53 2.45 7.64
CA ASN A 51 33.82 3.57 8.18
C ASN A 51 34.75 4.68 8.64
N ALA A 52 34.80 5.78 7.90
CA ALA A 52 35.69 6.91 8.18
C ALA A 52 35.34 7.60 9.51
N VAL A 53 34.04 7.72 9.86
CA VAL A 53 33.59 8.38 11.10
C VAL A 53 34.08 7.63 12.33
N LEU A 54 33.89 6.31 12.38
CA LEU A 54 34.38 5.48 13.49
C LEU A 54 35.90 5.50 13.57
N ARG A 55 36.56 5.54 12.43
CA ARG A 55 38.03 5.63 12.39
C ARG A 55 38.58 6.96 12.91
N GLU A 56 37.88 8.07 12.67
CA GLU A 56 38.28 9.40 13.19
C GLU A 56 37.81 9.64 14.62
N PHE A 57 36.70 9.05 15.02
CA PHE A 57 36.07 9.18 16.34
C PHE A 57 35.82 7.80 16.97
N PRO A 58 36.91 7.08 17.37
CA PRO A 58 36.76 5.76 17.99
C PRO A 58 35.82 5.78 19.18
N VAL A 59 34.97 4.74 19.31
CA VAL A 59 33.94 4.58 20.34
C VAL A 59 32.82 5.62 20.22
N VAL A 60 33.13 6.91 20.33
CA VAL A 60 32.15 8.01 20.31
C VAL A 60 31.39 8.08 18.98
N GLY A 61 32.04 7.72 17.87
CA GLY A 61 31.41 7.65 16.56
C GLY A 61 30.21 6.72 16.49
N HIS A 62 30.13 5.69 17.32
CA HIS A 62 28.97 4.77 17.39
C HIS A 62 27.71 5.50 17.88
N MET A 63 27.83 6.52 18.74
CA MET A 63 26.68 7.33 19.20
C MET A 63 25.93 7.97 18.04
N ARG A 64 26.65 8.40 16.98
CA ARG A 64 26.02 8.94 15.77
C ARG A 64 25.05 7.92 15.14
N TYR A 65 25.46 6.65 15.03
CA TYR A 65 24.65 5.63 14.40
C TYR A 65 23.45 5.25 15.26
N ILE A 66 23.65 5.14 16.59
CA ILE A 66 22.56 4.94 17.54
C ILE A 66 21.53 6.09 17.44
N LEU A 67 22.00 7.33 17.44
CA LEU A 67 21.13 8.49 17.31
C LEU A 67 20.39 8.52 15.96
N LEU A 68 21.05 8.17 14.86
CA LEU A 68 20.40 8.09 13.53
C LEU A 68 19.33 6.99 13.48
N GLU A 69 19.51 5.89 14.22
CA GLU A 69 18.49 4.83 14.30
C GLU A 69 17.29 5.25 15.15
N ILE A 70 17.51 6.01 16.23
CA ILE A 70 16.45 6.47 17.14
C ILE A 70 15.77 7.74 16.63
N ALA A 71 16.48 8.58 15.88
CA ALA A 71 16.00 9.90 15.44
C ALA A 71 14.63 9.87 14.73
N PRO A 72 14.31 8.94 13.84
CA PRO A 72 12.98 8.87 13.22
C PRO A 72 11.86 8.71 14.26
N MET A 73 12.07 7.87 15.27
CA MET A 73 11.08 7.68 16.34
C MET A 73 10.90 8.94 17.18
N LEU A 74 12.01 9.59 17.56
CA LEU A 74 11.96 10.86 18.31
C LEU A 74 11.25 11.94 17.50
N HIS A 75 11.56 12.06 16.23
CA HIS A 75 10.92 13.00 15.31
C HIS A 75 9.42 12.72 15.23
N ASP A 76 9.01 11.47 14.98
CA ASP A 76 7.60 11.10 14.80
C ASP A 76 6.76 11.34 16.06
N TYR A 77 7.31 11.09 17.26
CA TYR A 77 6.53 11.22 18.50
C TYR A 77 6.59 12.62 19.12
N PHE A 78 7.71 13.34 19.01
CA PHE A 78 7.92 14.58 19.76
C PHE A 78 8.02 15.83 18.90
N VAL A 79 8.45 15.74 17.64
CA VAL A 79 8.73 16.90 16.80
C VAL A 79 7.67 17.13 15.74
N GLN A 80 7.21 16.05 15.07
CA GLN A 80 6.26 16.14 13.98
C GLN A 80 4.92 16.73 14.44
N SER A 81 4.38 17.71 13.68
CA SER A 81 3.05 18.26 13.93
C SER A 81 1.93 17.23 13.65
N ASN A 82 0.72 17.53 14.12
CA ASN A 82 -0.44 16.63 13.90
C ASN A 82 -0.90 16.61 12.44
N THR A 83 -0.70 17.71 11.69
CA THR A 83 -1.23 17.90 10.33
C THR A 83 -0.21 17.61 9.25
N GLU A 84 1.09 17.59 9.59
CA GLU A 84 2.19 17.30 8.67
C GLU A 84 2.72 15.89 8.90
N GLY A 85 3.24 15.27 7.89
CA GLY A 85 3.79 13.92 7.98
C GLY A 85 3.67 13.17 6.67
N ARG A 86 4.62 12.28 6.43
CA ARG A 86 4.68 11.49 5.21
C ARG A 86 4.91 10.00 5.55
N PRO A 87 4.23 9.11 4.86
CA PRO A 87 3.17 9.30 3.86
C PRO A 87 1.83 9.82 4.40
N PHE A 88 1.55 9.71 5.73
CA PHE A 88 0.32 10.20 6.36
C PHE A 88 0.63 11.00 7.63
N SER A 89 -0.19 12.03 7.88
CA SER A 89 -0.12 12.81 9.12
C SER A 89 -0.66 12.02 10.32
N LYS A 90 -0.30 12.45 11.54
CA LYS A 90 -0.83 11.86 12.78
C LYS A 90 -2.36 11.91 12.84
N ASN A 91 -2.97 13.02 12.41
CA ASN A 91 -4.42 13.16 12.39
C ASN A 91 -5.08 12.15 11.44
N THR A 92 -4.48 11.93 10.26
CA THR A 92 -4.98 10.90 9.33
C THR A 92 -4.93 9.50 9.95
N ILE A 93 -3.83 9.15 10.62
CA ILE A 93 -3.68 7.84 11.28
C ILE A 93 -4.69 7.71 12.44
N LYS A 94 -4.82 8.74 13.29
CA LYS A 94 -5.80 8.78 14.38
C LYS A 94 -7.24 8.64 13.87
N HIS A 95 -7.58 9.30 12.76
CA HIS A 95 -8.89 9.17 12.12
C HIS A 95 -9.18 7.72 11.72
N VAL A 96 -8.27 7.07 10.98
CA VAL A 96 -8.43 5.67 10.59
C VAL A 96 -8.56 4.76 11.81
N TYR A 97 -7.78 4.99 12.86
CA TYR A 97 -7.88 4.21 14.10
C TYR A 97 -9.24 4.38 14.78
N ALA A 98 -9.72 5.62 14.91
CA ALA A 98 -11.02 5.91 15.51
C ALA A 98 -12.15 5.22 14.74
N ARG A 99 -12.17 5.34 13.39
CA ARG A 99 -13.18 4.67 12.54
C ARG A 99 -13.07 3.14 12.64
N SER A 100 -11.85 2.60 12.73
CA SER A 100 -11.63 1.15 12.92
C SER A 100 -12.11 0.64 14.29
N GLU A 101 -12.12 1.48 15.31
CA GLU A 101 -12.58 1.17 16.67
C GLU A 101 -14.06 1.52 16.90
N ASN A 102 -14.76 1.91 15.86
CA ASN A 102 -16.16 2.36 15.90
C ASN A 102 -16.37 3.54 16.87
N LYS A 103 -15.37 4.42 16.96
CA LYS A 103 -15.44 5.65 17.75
C LYS A 103 -15.91 6.81 16.90
N PRO A 104 -16.73 7.73 17.43
CA PRO A 104 -17.09 8.94 16.71
C PRO A 104 -15.84 9.75 16.39
N GLY A 105 -15.77 10.29 15.18
CA GLY A 105 -14.66 11.11 14.69
C GLY A 105 -14.71 12.57 15.15
N TYR A 106 -15.35 12.89 16.28
CA TYR A 106 -15.51 14.26 16.74
C TYR A 106 -14.18 14.89 17.14
N HIS A 107 -13.98 16.10 16.67
CA HIS A 107 -12.81 16.91 16.98
C HIS A 107 -13.27 18.26 17.55
N PRO A 108 -12.96 18.59 18.81
CA PRO A 108 -13.37 19.83 19.41
C PRO A 108 -12.57 21.04 18.85
N LEU A 109 -13.11 22.24 19.04
CA LEU A 109 -12.51 23.54 18.68
C LEU A 109 -12.46 23.85 17.16
N GLY A 110 -12.83 22.92 16.28
CA GLY A 110 -12.89 23.17 14.84
C GLY A 110 -11.65 22.67 14.09
N THR A 111 -11.38 23.29 12.92
CA THR A 111 -10.33 22.79 12.01
C THR A 111 -8.92 23.05 12.53
N GLU A 112 -8.04 22.07 12.38
CA GLU A 112 -6.57 22.21 12.54
C GLU A 112 -5.87 22.54 11.22
N ARG A 113 -6.63 22.65 10.09
CA ARG A 113 -6.08 22.95 8.78
C ARG A 113 -6.15 24.46 8.54
N ASP A 114 -5.11 25.00 7.95
CA ASP A 114 -5.14 26.35 7.36
C ASP A 114 -5.97 26.30 6.08
N PHE A 115 -7.20 26.76 6.14
CA PHE A 115 -8.15 26.77 5.02
C PHE A 115 -7.76 27.77 3.91
N TYR A 116 -6.89 28.72 4.21
CA TYR A 116 -6.42 29.73 3.25
C TYR A 116 -5.13 29.34 2.53
N LYS A 117 -4.54 28.21 2.94
CA LYS A 117 -3.32 27.71 2.29
C LYS A 117 -3.65 27.24 0.87
N GLU A 118 -2.83 27.68 -0.10
CA GLU A 118 -2.90 27.25 -1.50
C GLU A 118 -3.03 25.73 -1.63
N GLY A 119 -3.93 25.29 -2.53
CA GLY A 119 -4.17 23.88 -2.81
C GLY A 119 -5.00 23.13 -1.76
N VAL A 120 -5.54 23.83 -0.75
CA VAL A 120 -6.51 23.23 0.17
C VAL A 120 -7.83 23.03 -0.57
N GLU A 121 -8.37 21.82 -0.46
CA GLU A 121 -9.63 21.41 -1.09
C GLU A 121 -10.75 21.35 -0.07
N TRP A 122 -11.94 21.77 -0.48
CA TRP A 122 -13.17 21.67 0.31
C TRP A 122 -14.39 21.38 -0.59
N VAL A 123 -15.50 21.01 0.04
CA VAL A 123 -16.80 20.84 -0.61
C VAL A 123 -17.79 21.87 -0.06
N GLY A 124 -18.58 22.49 -0.94
CA GLY A 124 -19.68 23.36 -0.54
C GLY A 124 -20.85 22.56 0.00
N HIS A 125 -21.41 22.97 1.14
CA HIS A 125 -22.64 22.36 1.66
C HIS A 125 -23.87 22.95 0.98
N SER A 126 -24.93 22.15 0.87
CA SER A 126 -26.26 22.67 0.47
C SER A 126 -26.90 23.42 1.63
N MET A 127 -27.27 24.67 1.44
CA MET A 127 -27.97 25.48 2.46
C MET A 127 -29.35 24.92 2.81
N PHE A 128 -29.97 24.19 1.88
CA PHE A 128 -31.25 23.55 2.05
C PHE A 128 -31.14 22.06 1.79
N GLY A 129 -31.56 21.24 2.72
CA GLY A 129 -31.49 19.78 2.59
C GLY A 129 -32.12 19.26 1.30
N LYS A 130 -31.44 18.44 0.54
CA LYS A 130 -31.92 17.84 -0.71
C LYS A 130 -32.48 16.42 -0.54
N GLY A 131 -32.47 15.91 0.69
CA GLY A 131 -32.91 14.55 1.04
C GLY A 131 -31.76 13.58 1.26
N LYS A 132 -32.11 12.34 1.55
CA LYS A 132 -31.17 11.27 1.80
C LYS A 132 -30.57 10.73 0.51
N PHE A 133 -29.37 10.13 0.63
CA PHE A 133 -28.75 9.38 -0.45
C PHE A 133 -29.63 8.16 -0.79
N GLN A 134 -29.94 7.95 -2.05
CA GLN A 134 -30.97 7.00 -2.49
C GLN A 134 -30.39 5.68 -2.99
N ASP A 135 -29.15 5.70 -3.50
CA ASP A 135 -28.56 4.51 -4.08
C ASP A 135 -27.93 3.65 -2.98
N GLU A 136 -27.97 2.34 -3.15
CA GLU A 136 -27.16 1.44 -2.34
C GLU A 136 -25.67 1.73 -2.57
N PRO A 137 -24.80 1.64 -1.54
CA PRO A 137 -23.37 1.91 -1.70
C PRO A 137 -22.63 0.74 -2.40
N ARG A 138 -23.18 0.34 -3.55
CA ARG A 138 -22.69 -0.74 -4.39
C ARG A 138 -22.81 -0.38 -5.87
N VAL A 139 -21.86 -0.91 -6.67
CA VAL A 139 -21.82 -0.71 -8.12
C VAL A 139 -21.65 -2.05 -8.81
N THR A 140 -22.47 -2.31 -9.83
CA THR A 140 -22.32 -3.50 -10.66
C THR A 140 -21.12 -3.33 -11.60
N VAL A 141 -20.16 -4.24 -11.50
CA VAL A 141 -18.99 -4.36 -12.38
C VAL A 141 -19.20 -5.54 -13.31
N GLY A 142 -19.08 -5.31 -14.60
CA GLY A 142 -19.34 -6.29 -15.67
C GLY A 142 -20.11 -5.61 -16.78
N GLY A 143 -19.48 -5.51 -17.97
CA GLY A 143 -20.09 -4.98 -19.19
C GLY A 143 -20.94 -6.01 -19.92
N PRO A 144 -21.39 -5.69 -21.15
CA PRO A 144 -22.23 -6.61 -21.96
C PRO A 144 -21.61 -7.98 -22.23
N ASP A 145 -20.26 -8.05 -22.26
CA ASP A 145 -19.52 -9.26 -22.54
C ASP A 145 -19.24 -10.10 -21.28
N CYS A 146 -19.67 -9.63 -20.12
CA CYS A 146 -19.49 -10.28 -18.84
C CYS A 146 -20.69 -11.18 -18.50
N ALA A 147 -20.47 -12.48 -18.36
CA ALA A 147 -21.55 -13.43 -18.03
C ALA A 147 -21.89 -13.48 -16.54
N GLN A 148 -20.98 -13.05 -15.68
CA GLN A 148 -21.10 -13.10 -14.22
C GLN A 148 -20.79 -11.74 -13.58
N PRO A 149 -21.62 -10.69 -13.81
CA PRO A 149 -21.40 -9.38 -13.23
C PRO A 149 -21.39 -9.44 -11.69
N TYR A 150 -20.57 -8.59 -11.06
CA TYR A 150 -20.42 -8.55 -9.61
C TYR A 150 -20.89 -7.20 -9.04
N SER A 151 -21.77 -7.25 -8.05
CA SER A 151 -22.16 -6.08 -7.27
C SER A 151 -21.10 -5.80 -6.20
N ALA A 152 -20.16 -4.91 -6.51
CA ALA A 152 -19.07 -4.51 -5.63
C ALA A 152 -19.47 -3.40 -4.66
N SER A 153 -18.96 -3.41 -3.42
CA SER A 153 -19.02 -2.24 -2.55
C SER A 153 -18.28 -1.06 -3.20
N ILE A 154 -18.69 0.17 -2.89
CA ILE A 154 -17.96 1.37 -3.37
C ILE A 154 -16.59 1.56 -2.75
N LEU A 155 -16.25 0.80 -1.68
CA LEU A 155 -14.93 0.74 -1.06
C LEU A 155 -14.48 -0.72 -0.90
N ASN A 156 -13.31 -1.07 -1.44
CA ASN A 156 -12.76 -2.41 -1.36
C ASN A 156 -11.30 -2.40 -0.91
N ILE A 157 -10.78 -3.57 -0.49
CA ILE A 157 -9.37 -3.73 -0.13
C ILE A 157 -8.55 -3.82 -1.42
N SER A 158 -7.63 -2.87 -1.61
CA SER A 158 -6.68 -2.84 -2.72
C SER A 158 -5.66 -3.98 -2.65
N ALA A 159 -4.97 -4.20 -3.76
CA ALA A 159 -3.99 -5.26 -3.97
C ALA A 159 -2.88 -5.29 -2.91
N MET A 160 -2.86 -6.33 -2.09
CA MET A 160 -1.83 -6.61 -1.09
C MET A 160 -1.58 -8.11 -1.00
N SER A 161 -0.38 -8.57 -1.38
CA SER A 161 -0.09 -9.99 -1.48
C SER A 161 0.27 -10.63 -0.15
N PHE A 162 -0.09 -11.92 0.00
CA PHE A 162 0.56 -12.79 0.99
C PHE A 162 2.04 -12.93 0.62
N GLY A 163 2.90 -12.76 1.61
CA GLY A 163 4.34 -12.60 1.43
C GLY A 163 4.78 -11.16 1.62
N ALA A 164 4.09 -10.17 1.02
CA ALA A 164 4.26 -8.77 1.42
C ALA A 164 3.67 -8.53 2.81
N LEU A 165 2.45 -8.99 3.06
CA LEU A 165 1.81 -9.02 4.37
C LEU A 165 1.92 -10.41 5.03
N SER A 166 1.78 -10.46 6.35
CA SER A 166 1.72 -11.70 7.12
C SER A 166 0.42 -12.48 6.86
N LYS A 167 0.44 -13.78 7.14
CA LYS A 167 -0.75 -14.63 7.04
C LYS A 167 -1.91 -14.10 7.90
N THR A 168 -1.62 -13.70 9.12
CA THR A 168 -2.62 -13.19 10.07
C THR A 168 -3.21 -11.84 9.62
N ALA A 169 -2.43 -11.00 8.94
CA ALA A 169 -2.92 -9.77 8.32
C ALA A 169 -3.86 -10.09 7.15
N ILE A 170 -3.50 -10.98 6.23
CA ILE A 170 -4.35 -11.38 5.09
C ILE A 170 -5.66 -12.03 5.59
N GLN A 171 -5.57 -12.94 6.57
CA GLN A 171 -6.77 -13.53 7.18
C GLN A 171 -7.70 -12.47 7.81
N SER A 172 -7.12 -11.50 8.54
CA SER A 172 -7.90 -10.42 9.14
C SER A 172 -8.62 -9.57 8.10
N LEU A 173 -7.93 -9.27 7.00
CA LEU A 173 -8.49 -8.51 5.87
C LEU A 173 -9.63 -9.26 5.21
N ASN A 174 -9.43 -10.52 4.86
CA ASN A 174 -10.47 -11.30 4.16
C ASN A 174 -11.66 -11.61 5.06
N LYS A 175 -11.44 -11.94 6.34
CA LYS A 175 -12.55 -12.06 7.32
C LYS A 175 -13.31 -10.77 7.51
N GLY A 176 -12.61 -9.63 7.54
CA GLY A 176 -13.24 -8.32 7.61
C GLY A 176 -14.08 -8.01 6.38
N ALA A 177 -13.58 -8.37 5.19
CA ALA A 177 -14.31 -8.26 3.93
C ALA A 177 -15.58 -9.13 3.94
N ALA A 178 -15.50 -10.36 4.47
CA ALA A 178 -16.67 -11.23 4.65
C ALA A 178 -17.72 -10.59 5.58
N LEU A 179 -17.29 -10.01 6.69
CA LEU A 179 -18.18 -9.38 7.69
C LEU A 179 -18.87 -8.13 7.15
N GLY A 180 -18.21 -7.37 6.27
CA GLY A 180 -18.73 -6.12 5.70
C GLY A 180 -19.28 -6.25 4.27
N GLY A 181 -19.21 -7.44 3.65
CA GLY A 181 -19.74 -7.67 2.31
C GLY A 181 -19.01 -6.90 1.20
N PHE A 182 -17.67 -6.79 1.28
CA PHE A 182 -16.83 -6.14 0.29
C PHE A 182 -15.67 -7.03 -0.18
N ALA A 183 -14.96 -6.63 -1.21
CA ALA A 183 -13.95 -7.45 -1.86
C ALA A 183 -12.53 -7.20 -1.34
N HIS A 184 -11.71 -8.26 -1.37
CA HIS A 184 -10.29 -8.25 -1.04
C HIS A 184 -9.45 -8.64 -2.26
N ASN A 185 -8.59 -7.74 -2.74
CA ASN A 185 -7.69 -8.00 -3.86
C ASN A 185 -6.43 -8.74 -3.39
N THR A 186 -6.11 -9.86 -4.06
CA THR A 186 -4.99 -10.73 -3.68
C THR A 186 -3.61 -10.09 -3.84
N GLY A 187 -3.50 -9.05 -4.65
CA GLY A 187 -2.21 -8.60 -5.14
C GLY A 187 -1.52 -9.64 -6.03
N GLU A 188 -0.33 -9.32 -6.50
CA GLU A 188 0.41 -10.11 -7.49
C GLU A 188 1.04 -11.42 -6.97
N GLY A 189 0.84 -11.76 -5.70
CA GLY A 189 1.46 -12.95 -5.07
C GLY A 189 0.74 -14.27 -5.31
N GLY A 190 -0.33 -14.27 -6.09
CA GLY A 190 -1.23 -15.41 -6.26
C GLY A 190 -2.28 -15.53 -5.16
N LEU A 191 -3.22 -16.42 -5.34
CA LEU A 191 -4.29 -16.71 -4.39
C LEU A 191 -3.79 -17.65 -3.29
N SER A 192 -3.72 -17.17 -2.06
CA SER A 192 -3.36 -17.98 -0.89
C SER A 192 -4.62 -18.49 -0.16
N PRO A 193 -4.50 -19.57 0.66
CA PRO A 193 -5.62 -20.03 1.50
C PRO A 193 -6.15 -18.93 2.44
N TYR A 194 -5.31 -18.00 2.84
CA TYR A 194 -5.64 -16.88 3.72
C TYR A 194 -6.51 -15.80 3.08
N HIS A 195 -6.63 -15.81 1.73
CA HIS A 195 -7.60 -14.99 0.99
C HIS A 195 -8.99 -15.65 0.89
N LEU A 196 -9.15 -16.87 1.41
CA LEU A 196 -10.38 -17.67 1.31
C LEU A 196 -11.06 -17.84 2.68
N GLU A 197 -11.08 -16.79 3.48
CA GLU A 197 -11.68 -16.76 4.83
C GLU A 197 -13.14 -16.26 4.82
N GLY A 198 -13.80 -16.37 3.66
CA GLY A 198 -15.22 -16.06 3.46
C GLY A 198 -15.53 -14.75 2.76
N GLY A 199 -14.55 -13.86 2.57
CA GLY A 199 -14.73 -12.60 1.82
C GLY A 199 -14.60 -12.80 0.31
N ASP A 200 -15.31 -11.97 -0.46
CA ASP A 200 -15.18 -11.92 -1.91
C ASP A 200 -13.77 -11.51 -2.33
N VAL A 201 -13.29 -12.08 -3.42
CA VAL A 201 -11.90 -11.92 -3.88
C VAL A 201 -11.85 -11.28 -5.26
N ILE A 202 -10.96 -10.29 -5.40
CA ILE A 202 -10.46 -9.82 -6.69
C ILE A 202 -9.11 -10.50 -6.92
N MET A 203 -9.04 -11.46 -7.85
CA MET A 203 -7.81 -12.20 -8.13
C MET A 203 -6.93 -11.42 -9.11
N GLN A 204 -5.73 -11.03 -8.67
CA GLN A 204 -4.83 -10.23 -9.51
C GLN A 204 -3.83 -11.11 -10.27
N VAL A 205 -3.73 -10.86 -11.58
CA VAL A 205 -2.70 -11.40 -12.46
C VAL A 205 -1.56 -10.37 -12.56
N GLY A 206 -0.45 -10.65 -11.87
CA GLY A 206 0.74 -9.80 -11.90
C GLY A 206 1.61 -10.05 -13.12
N THR A 207 2.66 -9.22 -13.29
CA THR A 207 3.56 -9.31 -14.45
C THR A 207 4.39 -10.60 -14.51
N ALA A 208 4.51 -11.34 -13.41
CA ALA A 208 5.20 -12.64 -13.34
C ALA A 208 4.25 -13.84 -13.31
N ASN A 209 2.93 -13.64 -13.44
CA ASN A 209 1.90 -14.70 -13.38
C ASN A 209 2.00 -15.59 -12.11
N PHE A 210 2.47 -15.07 -10.98
CA PHE A 210 2.63 -15.84 -9.75
C PHE A 210 1.33 -16.51 -9.32
N GLY A 211 1.45 -17.79 -8.98
CA GLY A 211 0.32 -18.62 -8.57
C GLY A 211 -0.43 -19.30 -9.73
N PHE A 212 -0.15 -18.94 -10.96
CA PHE A 212 -0.64 -19.58 -12.19
C PHE A 212 0.39 -19.39 -13.32
N ARG A 213 1.60 -19.88 -13.07
CA ARG A 213 2.72 -19.77 -14.02
C ARG A 213 3.34 -21.12 -14.32
N THR A 214 3.84 -21.29 -15.55
CA THR A 214 4.72 -22.40 -15.92
C THR A 214 6.14 -22.17 -15.36
N ALA A 215 7.02 -23.17 -15.48
CA ALA A 215 8.42 -23.03 -15.09
C ALA A 215 9.13 -21.88 -15.84
N GLU A 216 8.73 -21.62 -17.10
CA GLU A 216 9.25 -20.54 -17.95
C GLU A 216 8.61 -19.18 -17.65
N GLY A 217 7.70 -19.10 -16.66
CA GLY A 217 7.03 -17.86 -16.26
C GLY A 217 5.85 -17.43 -17.11
N LYS A 218 5.40 -18.25 -18.05
CA LYS A 218 4.17 -18.01 -18.84
C LYS A 218 2.94 -18.31 -18.02
N LEU A 219 1.77 -17.85 -18.48
CA LEU A 219 0.48 -18.20 -17.87
C LEU A 219 0.23 -19.71 -18.01
N ASP A 220 -0.04 -20.37 -16.88
CA ASP A 220 -0.60 -21.71 -16.82
C ASP A 220 -2.13 -21.58 -16.81
N GLU A 221 -2.76 -21.93 -17.94
CA GLU A 221 -4.20 -21.76 -18.14
C GLU A 221 -5.04 -22.68 -17.27
N ASP A 222 -4.56 -23.88 -16.96
CA ASP A 222 -5.30 -24.82 -16.13
C ASP A 222 -5.27 -24.40 -14.66
N GLU A 223 -4.13 -23.98 -14.13
CA GLU A 223 -4.04 -23.41 -12.79
C GLU A 223 -4.82 -22.11 -12.67
N PHE A 224 -4.80 -21.25 -13.70
CA PHE A 224 -5.62 -20.03 -13.73
C PHE A 224 -7.11 -20.38 -13.71
N ARG A 225 -7.57 -21.28 -14.60
CA ARG A 225 -8.97 -21.74 -14.67
C ARG A 225 -9.43 -22.30 -13.34
N LYS A 226 -8.68 -23.24 -12.77
CA LYS A 226 -8.97 -23.85 -11.47
C LYS A 226 -9.20 -22.82 -10.36
N LYS A 227 -8.37 -21.77 -10.28
CA LYS A 227 -8.47 -20.74 -9.25
C LYS A 227 -9.55 -19.71 -9.56
N SER A 228 -9.69 -19.30 -10.82
CA SER A 228 -10.69 -18.32 -11.22
C SER A 228 -12.13 -18.82 -11.09
N TRP A 229 -12.35 -20.14 -11.12
CA TRP A 229 -13.68 -20.74 -10.95
C TRP A 229 -14.13 -20.88 -9.50
N LEU A 230 -13.28 -20.61 -8.52
CA LEU A 230 -13.70 -20.59 -7.12
C LEU A 230 -14.80 -19.53 -6.90
N ASP A 231 -15.84 -19.89 -6.14
CA ASP A 231 -16.96 -18.99 -5.87
C ASP A 231 -16.53 -17.70 -5.17
N ALA A 232 -15.51 -17.74 -4.34
CA ALA A 232 -14.95 -16.57 -3.68
C ALA A 232 -14.35 -15.56 -4.66
N VAL A 233 -13.86 -16.00 -5.83
CA VAL A 233 -13.28 -15.11 -6.85
C VAL A 233 -14.40 -14.47 -7.66
N LYS A 234 -14.60 -13.17 -7.48
CA LYS A 234 -15.67 -12.42 -8.13
C LYS A 234 -15.19 -11.59 -9.32
N MET A 235 -13.96 -11.12 -9.29
CA MET A 235 -13.37 -10.30 -10.34
C MET A 235 -11.92 -10.70 -10.58
N ILE A 236 -11.37 -10.36 -11.74
CA ILE A 236 -9.99 -10.60 -12.12
C ILE A 236 -9.36 -9.29 -12.56
N GLU A 237 -8.19 -8.96 -12.03
CA GLU A 237 -7.47 -7.73 -12.32
C GLU A 237 -6.10 -8.01 -12.93
N ILE A 238 -5.87 -7.57 -14.15
CA ILE A 238 -4.57 -7.65 -14.84
C ILE A 238 -3.74 -6.44 -14.42
N LYS A 239 -2.61 -6.66 -13.74
CA LYS A 239 -1.73 -5.59 -13.33
C LYS A 239 -0.73 -5.26 -14.43
N LEU A 240 -0.80 -4.04 -14.98
CA LEU A 240 0.19 -3.47 -15.88
C LEU A 240 1.32 -2.77 -15.10
N SER A 241 0.92 -1.95 -14.11
CA SER A 241 1.85 -1.24 -13.24
C SER A 241 1.23 -0.94 -11.88
N GLN A 242 2.01 -0.34 -10.98
CA GLN A 242 1.53 0.14 -9.68
C GLN A 242 2.08 1.54 -9.39
N GLY A 243 1.33 2.37 -8.65
CA GLY A 243 1.64 3.77 -8.41
C GLY A 243 2.99 4.03 -7.78
N ALA A 244 3.34 3.30 -6.72
CA ALA A 244 4.57 3.57 -5.96
C ALA A 244 5.87 3.34 -6.74
N LYS A 245 5.85 2.59 -7.83
CA LYS A 245 7.02 2.29 -8.68
C LYS A 245 6.58 1.88 -10.09
N PRO A 246 6.00 2.78 -10.88
CA PRO A 246 5.58 2.48 -12.24
C PRO A 246 6.78 2.08 -13.09
N GLY A 247 6.60 1.06 -13.94
CA GLY A 247 7.69 0.56 -14.78
C GLY A 247 8.78 -0.23 -14.05
N HIS A 248 8.61 -0.49 -12.74
CA HIS A 248 9.51 -1.33 -11.96
C HIS A 248 8.74 -2.53 -11.39
N GLY A 249 9.28 -3.72 -11.57
CA GLY A 249 8.65 -4.95 -11.09
C GLY A 249 8.54 -5.05 -9.57
N GLY A 250 7.75 -6.00 -9.12
CA GLY A 250 7.63 -6.35 -7.69
C GLY A 250 8.92 -6.95 -7.17
N VAL A 251 9.22 -6.70 -5.89
CA VAL A 251 10.35 -7.30 -5.17
C VAL A 251 9.85 -7.92 -3.88
N LEU A 252 10.07 -9.22 -3.71
CA LEU A 252 9.93 -9.92 -2.44
C LEU A 252 11.30 -10.43 -2.01
N PRO A 253 11.90 -9.90 -0.93
CA PRO A 253 13.21 -10.34 -0.46
C PRO A 253 13.23 -11.81 -0.06
N ALA A 254 14.37 -12.47 -0.25
CA ALA A 254 14.61 -13.88 0.11
C ALA A 254 14.22 -14.22 1.56
N ALA A 255 14.46 -13.29 2.50
CA ALA A 255 14.09 -13.44 3.90
C ALA A 255 12.56 -13.60 4.12
N LYS A 256 11.74 -13.09 3.20
CA LYS A 256 10.27 -13.19 3.24
C LYS A 256 9.73 -14.32 2.37
N ASN A 257 10.55 -14.90 1.48
CA ASN A 257 10.15 -15.96 0.58
C ASN A 257 10.26 -17.34 1.25
N THR A 258 9.33 -17.61 2.16
CA THR A 258 9.24 -18.90 2.87
C THR A 258 8.84 -20.03 1.91
N PRO A 259 9.06 -21.32 2.27
CA PRO A 259 8.61 -22.45 1.46
C PRO A 259 7.09 -22.43 1.13
N GLU A 260 6.26 -21.93 2.05
CA GLU A 260 4.82 -21.78 1.83
C GLU A 260 4.52 -20.73 0.75
N ILE A 261 5.17 -19.57 0.84
CA ILE A 261 5.01 -18.49 -0.13
C ILE A 261 5.56 -18.91 -1.50
N ALA A 262 6.71 -19.56 -1.53
CA ALA A 262 7.32 -20.07 -2.74
C ALA A 262 6.41 -21.05 -3.46
N LYS A 263 5.78 -21.97 -2.72
CA LYS A 263 4.78 -22.92 -3.26
C LYS A 263 3.58 -22.21 -3.88
N ILE A 264 3.03 -21.18 -3.19
CA ILE A 264 1.87 -20.42 -3.70
C ILE A 264 2.25 -19.59 -4.94
N ARG A 265 3.45 -19.00 -4.96
CA ARG A 265 3.96 -18.22 -6.09
C ARG A 265 4.51 -19.06 -7.24
N MET A 266 4.73 -20.37 -7.01
CA MET A 266 5.35 -21.30 -7.96
C MET A 266 6.79 -20.83 -8.32
N VAL A 267 7.60 -20.61 -7.29
CA VAL A 267 9.01 -20.16 -7.37
C VAL A 267 9.89 -20.91 -6.36
N GLU A 268 11.21 -20.77 -6.46
CA GLU A 268 12.16 -21.35 -5.52
C GLU A 268 12.13 -20.62 -4.17
N PRO A 269 12.11 -21.34 -3.03
CA PRO A 269 12.12 -20.75 -1.70
C PRO A 269 13.47 -20.10 -1.36
N HIS A 270 13.45 -19.14 -0.42
CA HIS A 270 14.64 -18.47 0.11
C HIS A 270 15.50 -17.74 -0.94
N THR A 271 14.89 -17.37 -2.07
CA THR A 271 15.48 -16.54 -3.12
C THR A 271 14.75 -15.22 -3.21
N ASP A 272 15.42 -14.19 -3.74
CA ASP A 272 14.75 -12.93 -4.08
C ASP A 272 13.79 -13.18 -5.25
N VAL A 273 12.52 -12.81 -5.06
CA VAL A 273 11.49 -12.97 -6.09
C VAL A 273 11.23 -11.64 -6.77
N LEU A 274 11.72 -11.53 -8.00
CA LEU A 274 11.59 -10.34 -8.82
C LEU A 274 10.53 -10.55 -9.89
N SER A 275 9.57 -9.61 -9.98
CA SER A 275 8.64 -9.57 -11.11
C SER A 275 9.26 -8.76 -12.24
N PRO A 276 9.08 -9.16 -13.51
CA PRO A 276 9.47 -8.33 -14.63
C PRO A 276 8.66 -7.02 -14.67
N PRO A 277 9.19 -5.95 -15.26
CA PRO A 277 8.46 -4.68 -15.38
C PRO A 277 7.20 -4.80 -16.24
N PHE A 278 7.19 -5.73 -17.21
CA PHE A 278 6.08 -5.98 -18.12
C PHE A 278 5.71 -7.46 -18.13
N ASN A 279 4.43 -7.77 -18.38
CA ASN A 279 4.00 -9.16 -18.48
C ASN A 279 4.35 -9.71 -19.87
N PRO A 280 5.12 -10.82 -19.95
CA PRO A 280 5.51 -11.42 -21.21
C PRO A 280 4.33 -12.02 -22.01
N SER A 281 3.16 -12.21 -21.40
CA SER A 281 1.96 -12.73 -22.07
C SER A 281 1.33 -11.74 -23.05
N PHE A 282 1.63 -10.43 -22.91
CA PHE A 282 1.11 -9.38 -23.78
C PHE A 282 2.17 -8.28 -23.99
N PRO A 283 3.05 -8.45 -24.99
CA PRO A 283 4.14 -7.52 -25.28
C PRO A 283 3.69 -6.23 -26.00
N SER A 284 2.41 -6.10 -26.33
CA SER A 284 1.82 -4.93 -26.96
C SER A 284 0.40 -4.69 -26.47
N GLU A 285 -0.15 -3.50 -26.73
CA GLU A 285 -1.53 -3.11 -26.42
C GLU A 285 -2.53 -4.06 -27.10
N GLU A 286 -2.29 -4.41 -28.37
CA GLU A 286 -3.12 -5.37 -29.12
C GLU A 286 -3.16 -6.73 -28.39
N LYS A 287 -2.02 -7.24 -27.94
CA LYS A 287 -1.93 -8.51 -27.20
C LYS A 287 -2.56 -8.44 -25.81
N LEU A 288 -2.57 -7.29 -25.17
CA LEU A 288 -3.30 -7.09 -23.94
C LEU A 288 -4.81 -7.24 -24.15
N VAL A 289 -5.35 -6.69 -25.24
CA VAL A 289 -6.79 -6.82 -25.58
C VAL A 289 -7.16 -8.28 -25.81
N GLU A 290 -6.35 -9.02 -26.59
CA GLU A 290 -6.53 -10.47 -26.76
C GLU A 290 -6.45 -11.22 -25.42
N PHE A 291 -5.55 -10.80 -24.53
CA PHE A 291 -5.36 -11.42 -23.21
C PHE A 291 -6.58 -11.20 -22.30
N ILE A 292 -7.20 -10.01 -22.34
CA ILE A 292 -8.47 -9.73 -21.64
C ILE A 292 -9.55 -10.72 -22.08
N SER A 293 -9.75 -10.88 -23.39
CA SER A 293 -10.73 -11.82 -23.95
C SER A 293 -10.43 -13.26 -23.52
N LYS A 294 -9.17 -13.66 -23.57
CA LYS A 294 -8.70 -14.98 -23.15
C LYS A 294 -9.02 -15.26 -21.68
N LEU A 295 -8.70 -14.33 -20.76
CA LEU A 295 -8.97 -14.50 -19.34
C LEU A 295 -10.47 -14.50 -19.04
N ARG A 296 -11.28 -13.72 -19.77
CA ARG A 296 -12.74 -13.75 -19.66
C ARG A 296 -13.29 -15.13 -20.01
N LEU A 297 -12.81 -15.73 -21.09
CA LEU A 297 -13.20 -17.10 -21.47
C LEU A 297 -12.76 -18.12 -20.41
N LEU A 298 -11.50 -18.07 -19.97
CA LEU A 298 -10.96 -19.02 -19.00
C LEU A 298 -11.63 -18.93 -17.62
N SER A 299 -12.13 -17.77 -17.22
CA SER A 299 -12.82 -17.54 -15.94
C SER A 299 -14.32 -17.85 -15.97
N GLY A 300 -14.87 -18.27 -17.11
CA GLY A 300 -16.31 -18.49 -17.26
C GLY A 300 -17.11 -17.18 -17.32
N GLY A 301 -16.52 -16.11 -17.83
CA GLY A 301 -17.19 -14.83 -18.04
C GLY A 301 -17.27 -13.92 -16.83
N LYS A 302 -16.36 -14.06 -15.86
CA LYS A 302 -16.21 -13.09 -14.75
C LYS A 302 -15.67 -11.75 -15.23
N PRO A 303 -15.91 -10.63 -14.50
CA PRO A 303 -15.38 -9.32 -14.85
C PRO A 303 -13.86 -9.33 -14.93
N ILE A 304 -13.30 -8.84 -16.02
CA ILE A 304 -11.86 -8.68 -16.25
C ILE A 304 -11.54 -7.21 -16.32
N GLY A 305 -10.66 -6.73 -15.46
CA GLY A 305 -10.17 -5.36 -15.49
C GLY A 305 -8.66 -5.26 -15.60
N ILE A 306 -8.19 -4.05 -15.77
CA ILE A 306 -6.77 -3.72 -15.77
C ILE A 306 -6.45 -2.74 -14.64
N LYS A 307 -5.23 -2.83 -14.09
CA LYS A 307 -4.71 -1.88 -13.11
C LYS A 307 -3.43 -1.25 -13.62
N LEU A 308 -3.36 0.08 -13.60
CA LEU A 308 -2.19 0.84 -14.04
C LEU A 308 -2.01 2.15 -13.28
N CYS A 309 -0.77 2.61 -13.22
CA CYS A 309 -0.43 3.99 -12.98
C CYS A 309 -0.26 4.67 -14.33
N ILE A 310 -0.88 5.82 -14.52
CA ILE A 310 -0.71 6.59 -15.77
C ILE A 310 0.72 7.16 -15.82
N GLY A 311 1.42 6.85 -16.91
CA GLY A 311 2.73 7.41 -17.24
C GLY A 311 2.60 8.39 -18.40
N GLN A 312 2.77 7.91 -19.63
CA GLN A 312 2.60 8.70 -20.84
C GLN A 312 1.13 8.73 -21.27
N PRO A 313 0.46 9.91 -21.30
CA PRO A 313 -0.95 10.00 -21.68
C PRO A 313 -1.26 9.41 -23.06
N SER A 314 -0.34 9.57 -24.01
CA SER A 314 -0.50 9.05 -25.38
C SER A 314 -0.56 7.51 -25.45
N GLU A 315 0.14 6.80 -24.56
CA GLU A 315 0.08 5.33 -24.48
C GLU A 315 -1.29 4.87 -23.98
N PHE A 316 -1.87 5.57 -23.02
CA PHE A 316 -3.22 5.25 -22.55
C PHE A 316 -4.27 5.53 -23.63
N GLU A 317 -4.17 6.65 -24.36
CA GLU A 317 -5.06 6.95 -25.49
C GLU A 317 -4.95 5.89 -26.59
N SER A 318 -3.73 5.45 -26.93
CA SER A 318 -3.48 4.36 -27.88
C SER A 318 -4.13 3.04 -27.43
N LEU A 319 -4.01 2.70 -26.14
CA LEU A 319 -4.67 1.52 -25.57
C LEU A 319 -6.19 1.58 -25.73
N LEU A 320 -6.82 2.75 -25.49
CA LEU A 320 -8.25 2.91 -25.70
C LEU A 320 -8.64 2.72 -27.17
N ASP A 321 -7.80 3.18 -28.11
CA ASP A 321 -8.02 2.95 -29.53
C ASP A 321 -7.96 1.48 -29.91
N GLN A 322 -7.10 0.68 -29.25
CA GLN A 322 -7.08 -0.78 -29.44
C GLN A 322 -8.35 -1.45 -28.91
N PHE A 323 -8.88 -1.01 -27.76
CA PHE A 323 -10.17 -1.53 -27.27
C PHE A 323 -11.30 -1.29 -28.28
N ILE A 324 -11.37 -0.09 -28.83
CA ILE A 324 -12.39 0.28 -29.82
C ILE A 324 -12.20 -0.51 -31.11
N LYS A 325 -10.96 -0.59 -31.62
CA LYS A 325 -10.63 -1.27 -32.88
C LYS A 325 -10.99 -2.76 -32.86
N GLN A 326 -10.81 -3.43 -31.71
CA GLN A 326 -11.09 -4.85 -31.55
C GLN A 326 -12.48 -5.13 -30.99
N ASP A 327 -13.22 -4.11 -30.59
CA ASP A 327 -14.49 -4.18 -29.85
C ASP A 327 -14.43 -5.11 -28.61
N ILE A 328 -13.30 -5.08 -27.90
CA ILE A 328 -13.05 -5.83 -26.68
C ILE A 328 -12.64 -4.85 -25.58
N TYR A 329 -13.42 -4.81 -24.49
CA TYR A 329 -13.22 -3.85 -23.41
C TYR A 329 -12.97 -4.55 -22.09
N PRO A 330 -12.10 -4.00 -21.22
CA PRO A 330 -12.09 -4.40 -19.83
C PRO A 330 -13.39 -3.96 -19.14
N ASP A 331 -13.84 -4.73 -18.15
CA ASP A 331 -15.04 -4.37 -17.37
C ASP A 331 -14.75 -3.23 -16.39
N PHE A 332 -13.47 -3.07 -15.99
CA PHE A 332 -13.04 -1.96 -15.14
C PHE A 332 -11.56 -1.58 -15.38
N ILE A 333 -11.25 -0.34 -15.03
CA ILE A 333 -9.87 0.17 -14.99
C ILE A 333 -9.58 0.69 -13.59
N THR A 334 -8.57 0.10 -12.91
CA THR A 334 -8.07 0.59 -11.63
C THR A 334 -6.94 1.57 -11.85
N VAL A 335 -7.21 2.85 -11.57
CA VAL A 335 -6.24 3.95 -11.62
C VAL A 335 -5.48 3.98 -10.29
N ASP A 336 -4.19 3.57 -10.34
CA ASP A 336 -3.32 3.53 -9.15
C ASP A 336 -2.46 4.80 -9.10
N ALA A 337 -2.65 5.63 -8.08
CA ALA A 337 -1.97 6.91 -7.94
C ALA A 337 -0.44 6.75 -7.78
N ALA A 338 0.35 7.64 -8.41
CA ALA A 338 1.81 7.62 -8.30
C ALA A 338 2.29 7.70 -6.84
N GLU A 339 1.58 8.45 -6.00
CA GLU A 339 1.79 8.55 -4.55
C GLU A 339 1.26 7.34 -3.77
N GLY A 340 0.94 6.26 -4.44
CA GLY A 340 0.54 4.98 -3.86
C GLY A 340 1.59 4.39 -2.93
N GLY A 341 1.25 3.29 -2.26
CA GLY A 341 2.14 2.60 -1.33
C GLY A 341 2.70 1.30 -1.89
N THR A 342 3.86 0.90 -1.37
CA THR A 342 4.48 -0.40 -1.63
C THR A 342 5.29 -0.85 -0.44
N GLY A 343 5.57 -2.15 -0.34
CA GLY A 343 6.50 -2.68 0.67
C GLY A 343 7.96 -2.37 0.35
N ALA A 344 8.32 -2.27 -0.93
CA ALA A 344 9.68 -2.02 -1.37
C ALA A 344 9.67 -1.29 -2.72
N ALA A 345 10.27 -0.11 -2.78
CA ALA A 345 10.53 0.64 -3.99
C ALA A 345 11.81 1.47 -3.85
N PRO A 346 12.55 1.71 -4.94
CA PRO A 346 13.58 2.73 -4.94
C PRO A 346 12.96 4.11 -4.63
N LEU A 347 13.68 4.93 -3.86
CA LEU A 347 13.18 6.23 -3.40
C LEU A 347 12.83 7.16 -4.57
N ASP A 348 13.65 7.18 -5.60
CA ASP A 348 13.43 8.02 -6.79
C ASP A 348 12.14 7.66 -7.53
N TYR A 349 11.81 6.36 -7.61
CA TYR A 349 10.55 5.92 -8.20
C TYR A 349 9.34 6.41 -7.39
N SER A 350 9.37 6.25 -6.07
CA SER A 350 8.26 6.66 -5.20
C SER A 350 8.03 8.17 -5.17
N ASN A 351 9.08 8.97 -5.46
CA ASN A 351 9.01 10.42 -5.35
C ASN A 351 8.82 11.14 -6.68
N HIS A 352 9.14 10.51 -7.82
CA HIS A 352 9.28 11.27 -9.07
C HIS A 352 8.63 10.62 -10.30
N ILE A 353 8.09 9.40 -10.21
CA ILE A 353 7.61 8.66 -11.39
C ILE A 353 6.11 8.39 -11.30
N GLY A 354 5.42 8.66 -12.42
CA GLY A 354 3.97 8.48 -12.56
C GLY A 354 3.15 9.76 -12.37
N MET A 355 1.91 9.73 -12.83
CA MET A 355 0.98 10.84 -12.70
C MET A 355 0.34 10.85 -11.31
N ARG A 356 0.14 12.05 -10.72
CA ARG A 356 -0.59 12.21 -9.46
C ARG A 356 -2.00 11.61 -9.57
N GLY A 357 -2.49 11.02 -8.50
CA GLY A 357 -3.74 10.26 -8.52
C GLY A 357 -4.95 11.05 -9.01
N ASP A 358 -5.15 12.26 -8.49
CA ASP A 358 -6.29 13.09 -8.89
C ASP A 358 -6.24 13.49 -10.37
N ASP A 359 -5.05 13.82 -10.88
CA ASP A 359 -4.84 14.17 -12.29
C ASP A 359 -5.03 12.94 -13.19
N ALA A 360 -4.52 11.78 -12.76
CA ALA A 360 -4.69 10.52 -13.47
C ALA A 360 -6.15 10.10 -13.55
N LEU A 361 -6.90 10.24 -12.46
CA LEU A 361 -8.32 9.90 -12.42
C LEU A 361 -9.13 10.79 -13.36
N LYS A 362 -8.93 12.11 -13.28
CA LYS A 362 -9.58 13.07 -14.19
C LYS A 362 -9.24 12.77 -15.65
N PHE A 363 -7.96 12.52 -15.95
CA PHE A 363 -7.49 12.20 -17.28
C PHE A 363 -8.15 10.93 -17.83
N VAL A 364 -8.15 9.83 -17.06
CA VAL A 364 -8.79 8.58 -17.47
C VAL A 364 -10.27 8.75 -17.71
N ASN A 365 -10.99 9.40 -16.78
CA ASN A 365 -12.43 9.64 -16.95
C ASN A 365 -12.74 10.48 -18.19
N GLN A 366 -12.00 11.56 -18.43
CA GLN A 366 -12.17 12.41 -19.61
C GLN A 366 -11.84 11.69 -20.91
N SER A 367 -10.77 10.86 -20.95
CA SER A 367 -10.41 10.07 -22.11
C SER A 367 -11.50 9.06 -22.47
N LEU A 368 -12.06 8.37 -21.47
CA LEU A 368 -13.19 7.44 -21.69
C LEU A 368 -14.44 8.14 -22.22
N ILE A 369 -14.77 9.32 -21.68
CA ILE A 369 -15.89 10.16 -22.16
C ILE A 369 -15.65 10.60 -23.60
N LYS A 370 -14.48 11.14 -23.90
CA LYS A 370 -14.09 11.61 -25.26
C LYS A 370 -14.20 10.52 -26.32
N LYS A 371 -13.87 9.27 -25.93
CA LYS A 371 -13.94 8.09 -26.80
C LYS A 371 -15.34 7.44 -26.82
N ASN A 372 -16.33 7.94 -26.08
CA ASN A 372 -17.69 7.40 -25.93
C ASN A 372 -17.74 5.94 -25.40
N ILE A 373 -16.80 5.56 -24.53
CA ILE A 373 -16.73 4.22 -23.92
C ILE A 373 -16.82 4.25 -22.39
N ARG A 374 -17.10 5.42 -21.79
CA ARG A 374 -17.17 5.60 -20.33
C ARG A 374 -18.21 4.68 -19.66
N GLU A 375 -19.35 4.51 -20.27
CA GLU A 375 -20.44 3.68 -19.73
C GLU A 375 -20.14 2.18 -19.76
N ARG A 376 -19.23 1.75 -20.63
CA ARG A 376 -18.82 0.34 -20.77
C ARG A 376 -17.79 -0.09 -19.73
N ILE A 377 -17.05 0.85 -19.13
CA ILE A 377 -15.88 0.58 -18.29
C ILE A 377 -16.06 1.29 -16.95
N LYS A 378 -16.05 0.54 -15.85
CA LYS A 378 -16.04 1.12 -14.50
C LYS A 378 -14.65 1.59 -14.11
N VAL A 379 -14.59 2.77 -13.50
CA VAL A 379 -13.32 3.36 -13.04
C VAL A 379 -13.18 3.16 -11.54
N ILE A 380 -12.12 2.49 -11.13
CA ILE A 380 -11.77 2.25 -9.72
C ILE A 380 -10.57 3.13 -9.37
N TYR A 381 -10.69 3.94 -8.32
CA TYR A 381 -9.59 4.78 -7.86
C TYR A 381 -8.83 4.15 -6.69
N ALA A 382 -7.51 4.10 -6.78
CA ALA A 382 -6.62 3.56 -5.75
C ALA A 382 -5.52 4.58 -5.37
N GLY A 383 -5.90 5.66 -4.65
CA GLY A 383 -5.01 6.78 -4.33
C GLY A 383 -5.22 7.35 -2.94
N LYS A 384 -4.57 6.83 -1.89
CA LYS A 384 -4.64 7.36 -0.50
C LYS A 384 -6.08 7.56 0.03
N VAL A 385 -7.00 6.66 -0.31
CA VAL A 385 -8.37 6.67 0.20
C VAL A 385 -8.38 6.24 1.67
N LEU A 386 -8.54 7.20 2.59
CA LEU A 386 -8.51 6.98 4.04
C LEU A 386 -9.69 7.63 4.78
N SER A 387 -10.59 8.29 4.07
CA SER A 387 -11.76 8.98 4.66
C SER A 387 -12.90 9.08 3.66
N GLY A 388 -14.10 9.35 4.16
CA GLY A 388 -15.27 9.64 3.33
C GLY A 388 -15.06 10.82 2.38
N PHE A 389 -14.35 11.88 2.81
CA PHE A 389 -14.01 13.01 1.93
C PHE A 389 -13.10 12.59 0.76
N ALA A 390 -12.09 11.71 1.01
CA ALA A 390 -11.24 11.22 -0.07
C ALA A 390 -12.03 10.39 -1.10
N MET A 391 -13.02 9.61 -0.65
CA MET A 391 -13.95 8.92 -1.54
C MET A 391 -14.83 9.89 -2.31
N PHE A 392 -15.45 10.85 -1.62
CA PHE A 392 -16.31 11.87 -2.22
C PHE A 392 -15.58 12.61 -3.36
N LYS A 393 -14.36 13.06 -3.09
CA LYS A 393 -13.52 13.71 -4.10
C LYS A 393 -13.24 12.79 -5.31
N ALA A 394 -12.93 11.52 -5.06
CA ALA A 394 -12.68 10.56 -6.14
C ALA A 394 -13.93 10.37 -7.02
N PHE A 395 -15.11 10.27 -6.43
CA PHE A 395 -16.36 10.20 -7.19
C PHE A 395 -16.62 11.47 -8.00
N CYS A 396 -16.36 12.65 -7.44
CA CYS A 396 -16.45 13.92 -8.19
C CYS A 396 -15.50 13.96 -9.40
N TYR A 397 -14.37 13.26 -9.34
CA TYR A 397 -13.39 13.18 -10.43
C TYR A 397 -13.62 12.01 -11.39
N GLY A 398 -14.70 11.25 -11.19
CA GLY A 398 -15.16 10.23 -12.12
C GLY A 398 -14.84 8.79 -11.72
N ALA A 399 -14.54 8.51 -10.46
CA ALA A 399 -14.49 7.13 -9.97
C ALA A 399 -15.91 6.56 -9.79
N ASP A 400 -16.11 5.29 -10.11
CA ASP A 400 -17.30 4.51 -9.74
C ASP A 400 -17.10 3.79 -8.40
N LEU A 401 -15.86 3.41 -8.10
CA LEU A 401 -15.45 2.71 -6.86
C LEU A 401 -14.10 3.21 -6.38
N CYS A 402 -13.80 2.91 -5.12
CA CYS A 402 -12.50 3.17 -4.51
C CYS A 402 -11.89 1.88 -3.96
N ASN A 403 -10.58 1.78 -4.07
CA ASN A 403 -9.78 0.74 -3.43
C ASN A 403 -8.79 1.37 -2.45
N ALA A 404 -8.70 0.84 -1.22
CA ALA A 404 -7.76 1.29 -0.21
C ALA A 404 -6.82 0.15 0.23
N ALA A 405 -5.50 0.39 0.23
CA ALA A 405 -4.53 -0.54 0.81
C ALA A 405 -4.13 -0.10 2.22
N ARG A 406 -3.46 1.06 2.31
CA ARG A 406 -2.87 1.56 3.56
C ARG A 406 -3.91 1.91 4.61
N GLY A 407 -5.14 2.33 4.23
CA GLY A 407 -6.25 2.53 5.15
C GLY A 407 -6.56 1.22 5.91
N PHE A 408 -6.70 0.13 5.19
CA PHE A 408 -6.93 -1.19 5.79
C PHE A 408 -5.69 -1.72 6.55
N MET A 409 -4.46 -1.42 6.12
CA MET A 409 -3.28 -1.73 6.94
C MET A 409 -3.27 -0.98 8.28
N LEU A 410 -3.63 0.31 8.28
CA LEU A 410 -3.78 1.11 9.50
C LEU A 410 -4.89 0.54 10.39
N SER A 411 -6.02 0.09 9.84
CA SER A 411 -7.08 -0.56 10.62
C SER A 411 -6.60 -1.82 11.33
N LEU A 412 -5.63 -2.56 10.77
CA LEU A 412 -4.97 -3.68 11.43
C LEU A 412 -4.05 -3.25 12.59
N GLY A 413 -3.64 -1.99 12.64
CA GLY A 413 -2.71 -1.45 13.63
C GLY A 413 -1.30 -1.14 13.08
N CYS A 414 -1.15 -0.90 11.78
CA CYS A 414 0.09 -0.37 11.23
C CYS A 414 0.40 1.01 11.83
N ILE A 415 1.61 1.22 12.30
CA ILE A 415 2.10 2.47 12.92
C ILE A 415 2.99 3.28 11.98
N GLN A 416 3.02 2.98 10.69
CA GLN A 416 3.85 3.67 9.70
C GLN A 416 5.37 3.61 10.02
N SER A 417 5.86 2.50 10.54
CA SER A 417 7.28 2.33 10.92
C SER A 417 8.26 2.26 9.74
N LEU A 418 7.77 2.23 8.50
CA LEU A 418 8.54 2.13 7.24
C LEU A 418 9.48 0.91 7.14
N LYS A 419 9.26 -0.14 7.96
CA LYS A 419 10.06 -1.38 7.97
C LYS A 419 9.42 -2.54 7.17
N CYS A 420 8.53 -2.25 6.22
CA CYS A 420 7.76 -3.28 5.51
C CYS A 420 8.61 -4.24 4.67
N HIS A 421 9.78 -3.81 4.17
CA HIS A 421 10.67 -4.63 3.34
C HIS A 421 11.68 -5.46 4.14
N THR A 422 11.87 -5.15 5.44
CA THR A 422 12.96 -5.70 6.26
C THR A 422 12.62 -7.04 6.95
N ASP A 423 11.38 -7.49 6.87
CA ASP A 423 10.80 -8.58 7.66
C ASP A 423 10.69 -8.31 9.18
N HIS A 424 11.02 -7.10 9.63
CA HIS A 424 11.00 -6.65 11.03
C HIS A 424 9.87 -5.64 11.31
N CYS A 425 8.68 -5.85 10.71
CA CYS A 425 7.52 -5.01 11.00
C CYS A 425 7.12 -5.17 12.48
N PRO A 426 7.18 -4.10 13.30
CA PRO A 426 7.00 -4.22 14.75
C PRO A 426 5.56 -4.56 15.16
N THR A 427 4.59 -4.36 14.27
CA THR A 427 3.17 -4.64 14.52
C THR A 427 2.67 -5.94 13.90
N GLY A 428 3.55 -6.70 13.24
CA GLY A 428 3.20 -7.98 12.64
C GLY A 428 2.43 -7.91 11.31
N VAL A 429 2.16 -6.71 10.79
CA VAL A 429 1.37 -6.55 9.55
C VAL A 429 2.15 -7.01 8.30
N ALA A 430 3.41 -6.58 8.17
CA ALA A 430 4.22 -6.80 6.96
C ALA A 430 5.48 -7.63 7.25
N THR A 431 5.32 -8.79 7.84
CA THR A 431 6.41 -9.71 8.21
C THR A 431 6.00 -11.16 7.98
N GLN A 432 7.00 -12.03 7.78
CA GLN A 432 6.84 -13.49 7.79
C GLN A 432 7.39 -14.12 9.07
N ASN A 433 8.00 -13.32 9.96
CA ASN A 433 8.41 -13.78 11.27
C ASN A 433 7.18 -14.14 12.12
N PRO A 434 7.02 -15.43 12.54
CA PRO A 434 5.84 -15.87 13.29
C PRO A 434 5.70 -15.16 14.64
N GLU A 435 6.80 -14.79 15.29
CA GLU A 435 6.75 -14.12 16.59
C GLU A 435 6.18 -12.69 16.46
N LEU A 436 6.53 -11.98 15.42
CA LEU A 436 5.97 -10.65 15.15
C LEU A 436 4.53 -10.75 14.62
N ALA A 437 4.26 -11.72 13.75
CA ALA A 437 2.92 -11.91 13.16
C ALA A 437 1.84 -12.23 14.21
N LYS A 438 2.19 -12.80 15.36
CA LYS A 438 1.29 -13.03 16.52
C LYS A 438 0.64 -11.75 17.04
N GLY A 439 1.23 -10.58 16.79
CA GLY A 439 0.65 -9.28 17.16
C GLY A 439 -0.68 -8.98 16.45
N ILE A 440 -0.97 -9.66 15.35
CA ILE A 440 -2.23 -9.57 14.61
C ILE A 440 -3.12 -10.76 14.99
N VAL A 441 -4.20 -10.50 15.70
CA VAL A 441 -5.21 -11.51 16.10
C VAL A 441 -6.40 -11.42 15.12
N PRO A 442 -6.54 -12.35 14.15
CA PRO A 442 -7.54 -12.24 13.09
C PRO A 442 -8.98 -12.12 13.57
N SER A 443 -9.36 -12.84 14.62
CA SER A 443 -10.72 -12.78 15.18
C SER A 443 -11.10 -11.40 15.74
N PHE A 444 -10.12 -10.59 16.15
CA PHE A 444 -10.33 -9.23 16.65
C PHE A 444 -10.12 -8.19 15.54
N LYS A 445 -9.06 -8.36 14.73
CA LYS A 445 -8.70 -7.38 13.70
C LYS A 445 -9.68 -7.35 12.54
N SER A 446 -10.39 -8.45 12.24
CA SER A 446 -11.45 -8.48 11.22
C SER A 446 -12.58 -7.50 11.51
N TYR A 447 -12.97 -7.31 12.78
CA TYR A 447 -13.96 -6.28 13.14
C TYR A 447 -13.45 -4.86 12.90
N ARG A 448 -12.16 -4.60 13.15
CA ARG A 448 -11.57 -3.28 12.85
C ARG A 448 -11.54 -3.00 11.35
N VAL A 449 -11.25 -4.01 10.54
CA VAL A 449 -11.28 -3.94 9.07
C VAL A 449 -12.70 -3.62 8.57
N ARG A 450 -13.69 -4.36 9.06
CA ARG A 450 -15.11 -4.10 8.77
C ARG A 450 -15.52 -2.69 9.21
N ASN A 451 -15.25 -2.32 10.46
CA ASN A 451 -15.65 -1.01 11.00
C ASN A 451 -15.03 0.14 10.19
N PHE A 452 -13.76 0.03 9.79
CA PHE A 452 -13.13 1.05 8.95
C PHE A 452 -13.85 1.19 7.60
N HIS A 453 -14.24 0.08 6.98
CA HIS A 453 -15.02 0.08 5.75
C HIS A 453 -16.37 0.76 5.97
N ASP A 454 -17.18 0.23 6.89
CA ASP A 454 -18.57 0.66 7.10
C ASP A 454 -18.64 2.15 7.47
N ASN A 455 -17.81 2.57 8.43
CA ASN A 455 -17.74 3.97 8.87
C ASN A 455 -17.20 4.92 7.79
N THR A 456 -16.30 4.46 6.91
CA THR A 456 -15.78 5.31 5.81
C THR A 456 -16.83 5.49 4.72
N VAL A 457 -17.61 4.45 4.44
CA VAL A 457 -18.76 4.52 3.51
C VAL A 457 -19.87 5.40 4.07
N GLU A 458 -20.18 5.29 5.37
CA GLU A 458 -21.12 6.16 6.07
C GLU A 458 -20.68 7.63 6.00
N ASP A 459 -19.42 7.93 6.34
CA ASP A 459 -18.86 9.30 6.23
C ASP A 459 -18.95 9.85 4.78
N PHE A 460 -18.76 9.00 3.76
CA PHE A 460 -18.94 9.38 2.36
C PHE A 460 -20.38 9.77 2.06
N ILE A 461 -21.35 8.98 2.51
CA ILE A 461 -22.78 9.24 2.31
C ILE A 461 -23.19 10.54 3.01
N ASP A 462 -22.76 10.74 4.26
CA ASP A 462 -23.05 11.94 5.03
C ASP A 462 -22.51 13.21 4.35
N ILE A 463 -21.30 13.15 3.79
CA ILE A 463 -20.72 14.26 3.00
C ILE A 463 -21.52 14.50 1.73
N ALA A 464 -21.93 13.44 1.03
CA ALA A 464 -22.75 13.56 -0.18
C ALA A 464 -24.10 14.23 0.11
N GLU A 465 -24.80 13.79 1.15
CA GLU A 465 -26.07 14.41 1.60
C GLU A 465 -25.87 15.89 2.00
N THR A 466 -24.78 16.18 2.72
CA THR A 466 -24.40 17.55 3.11
C THR A 466 -24.15 18.43 1.89
N ALA A 467 -23.50 17.90 0.86
CA ALA A 467 -23.26 18.60 -0.41
C ALA A 467 -24.53 18.71 -1.29
N GLY A 468 -25.64 18.05 -0.91
CA GLY A 468 -26.87 18.01 -1.69
C GLY A 468 -26.85 16.97 -2.81
N VAL A 469 -25.91 16.02 -2.79
CA VAL A 469 -25.80 14.91 -3.72
C VAL A 469 -26.60 13.72 -3.17
N THR A 470 -27.62 13.28 -3.89
CA THR A 470 -28.55 12.24 -3.43
C THR A 470 -28.48 10.95 -4.25
N SER A 471 -27.59 10.87 -5.24
CA SER A 471 -27.36 9.66 -6.06
C SER A 471 -26.00 9.72 -6.75
N PHE A 472 -25.49 8.55 -7.17
CA PHE A 472 -24.22 8.47 -7.90
C PHE A 472 -24.17 9.29 -9.19
N ALA A 473 -25.30 9.41 -9.88
CA ALA A 473 -25.40 10.18 -11.12
C ALA A 473 -25.21 11.70 -10.95
N LYS A 474 -25.20 12.21 -9.72
CA LYS A 474 -25.10 13.65 -9.42
C LYS A 474 -23.71 14.12 -9.00
N PHE A 475 -22.72 13.21 -8.95
CA PHE A 475 -21.34 13.62 -8.67
C PHE A 475 -20.75 14.39 -9.85
N ASP A 476 -20.13 15.51 -9.55
CA ASP A 476 -19.48 16.41 -10.52
C ASP A 476 -18.23 17.04 -9.91
N GLN A 477 -17.21 17.27 -10.72
CA GLN A 477 -15.95 17.89 -10.28
C GLN A 477 -16.15 19.33 -9.75
N CYS A 478 -17.20 20.03 -10.18
CA CYS A 478 -17.54 21.37 -9.71
C CYS A 478 -17.94 21.42 -8.23
N LEU A 479 -18.24 20.28 -7.61
CA LEU A 479 -18.49 20.19 -6.16
C LEU A 479 -17.23 20.40 -5.31
N ILE A 480 -16.05 20.23 -5.89
CA ILE A 480 -14.76 20.41 -5.20
C ILE A 480 -14.21 21.79 -5.54
N SER A 481 -14.01 22.59 -4.50
CA SER A 481 -13.32 23.89 -4.58
C SER A 481 -11.89 23.73 -4.12
N VAL A 482 -10.98 24.54 -4.67
CA VAL A 482 -9.55 24.53 -4.34
C VAL A 482 -9.13 25.98 -4.04
N ALA A 483 -8.36 26.17 -2.96
CA ALA A 483 -7.79 27.48 -2.64
C ALA A 483 -6.74 27.88 -3.70
N GLU A 484 -6.97 29.01 -4.34
CA GLU A 484 -6.07 29.60 -5.30
C GLU A 484 -4.87 30.29 -4.59
N PRO A 485 -3.72 30.48 -5.29
CA PRO A 485 -2.62 31.26 -4.75
C PRO A 485 -3.09 32.71 -4.50
N THR A 486 -2.81 33.21 -3.31
CA THR A 486 -3.07 34.62 -2.91
C THR A 486 -2.00 35.53 -3.43
#